data_90804153b7d330d6e69572e3437ac538
#
_entry.id   90804153b7d330d6e69572e3437ac538
#
_cell.length_a   1.000
_cell.length_b   1.000
_cell.length_c   1.000
_cell.angle_alpha   90.00
_cell.angle_beta   90.00
_cell.angle_gamma   90.00
#
_symmetry.space_group_name_H-M   'P 1'
#
loop_
_entity.id
_entity.type
_entity.pdbx_description
1 polymer ?
#
loop_
_entity_poly.entity_id
_entity_poly.type
_entity_poly.pdbx_seq_one_letter_code
_entity_poly.pdbx_strand_id
1 'polypeptide(L)'
;RDSSTSRGLGDVYKRQYRKRLPGTVLDYFDAREAVEAIQAGAWAKLPYTSRVLAEQLVRRCAPQDLSAALEQLVYRKRDLDFPWYPARVVCHDILGQTALVDLAGLRDAIAEQGGDPSKVNPVVPTQLIVDHSLAVEAPGFDPNAFEKNRAIEDRRNEDRFHFIDWTRTAFKNVDVIPAGNGIMHQINLEKMSPVIQARGGIAFPDTCVGTDSHTPHVDALGVIAIGVGGLEAETVMLGHPSMMRLPDIVGVELTGKRQPGITATDIVLALTEFLRRERVVGAWVEFFGEGADSLSIGDRATISNMCPEYGATASMFYIDGQTIDYLKLTGREPEQVALVETYAKTLGLWTVSYTHLTLPTNREV
;
A
#
# COMPACT_ATOMS: atom_id res chain seq x y z
N ARG A 1 8.95 36.74 5.89
CA ARG A 1 9.48 36.60 7.27
C ARG A 1 8.79 35.42 7.95
N ASP A 2 9.59 34.53 8.54
CA ASP A 2 9.27 33.40 9.42
C ASP A 2 8.89 32.03 8.83
N SER A 3 9.72 31.55 7.89
CA SER A 3 9.69 30.11 7.52
C SER A 3 10.70 29.25 8.33
N SER A 4 11.61 29.86 9.09
CA SER A 4 12.66 29.12 9.83
C SER A 4 12.24 28.69 11.23
N THR A 5 11.38 29.46 11.92
CA THR A 5 10.91 29.16 13.28
C THR A 5 9.87 28.03 13.32
N SER A 6 9.01 27.92 12.32
CA SER A 6 7.99 26.86 12.28
C SER A 6 8.58 25.48 11.93
N ARG A 7 9.64 25.43 11.11
CA ARG A 7 10.37 24.16 10.83
C ARG A 7 11.09 23.62 12.05
N GLY A 8 11.69 24.48 12.88
CA GLY A 8 12.38 24.07 14.10
C GLY A 8 11.47 23.47 15.16
N LEU A 9 10.29 24.05 15.37
CA LEU A 9 9.28 23.55 16.33
C LEU A 9 8.65 22.23 15.85
N GLY A 10 8.39 22.09 14.55
CA GLY A 10 7.87 20.87 13.96
C GLY A 10 8.80 19.67 14.12
N ASP A 11 10.10 19.87 13.94
CA ASP A 11 11.11 18.83 14.13
C ASP A 11 11.28 18.41 15.60
N VAL A 12 11.13 19.34 16.54
CA VAL A 12 11.18 19.05 17.99
C VAL A 12 9.97 18.21 18.41
N TYR A 13 8.78 18.54 17.91
CA TYR A 13 7.56 17.82 18.26
C TYR A 13 7.56 16.38 17.75
N LYS A 14 8.08 16.14 16.55
CA LYS A 14 8.23 14.79 16.01
C LYS A 14 9.31 13.97 16.71
N ARG A 15 10.38 14.62 17.18
CA ARG A 15 11.50 13.95 17.88
C ARG A 15 11.08 13.21 19.15
N GLN A 16 10.05 13.66 19.86
CA GLN A 16 9.57 13.00 21.08
C GLN A 16 9.06 11.57 20.83
N TYR A 17 8.48 11.31 19.65
CA TYR A 17 7.96 9.98 19.29
C TYR A 17 8.98 9.12 18.55
N ARG A 18 10.15 9.67 18.21
CA ARG A 18 11.21 8.95 17.51
C ARG A 18 12.04 8.15 18.49
N LYS A 19 12.05 6.84 18.32
CA LYS A 19 12.75 5.87 19.18
C LYS A 19 13.61 4.93 18.35
N ARG A 20 14.63 4.34 18.99
CA ARG A 20 15.44 3.29 18.37
C ARG A 20 14.61 1.99 18.30
N LEU A 21 14.54 1.39 17.11
CA LEU A 21 13.92 0.07 16.94
C LEU A 21 14.82 -1.01 17.58
N PRO A 22 14.30 -1.81 18.53
CA PRO A 22 15.12 -2.79 19.25
C PRO A 22 15.89 -3.73 18.33
N GLY A 23 17.17 -3.97 18.62
CA GLY A 23 18.01 -4.89 17.85
C GLY A 23 18.45 -4.39 16.46
N THR A 24 18.19 -3.11 16.13
CA THR A 24 18.54 -2.54 14.82
C THR A 24 19.27 -1.21 14.94
N VAL A 25 19.79 -0.72 13.80
CA VAL A 25 20.37 0.63 13.69
C VAL A 25 19.33 1.66 13.22
N LEU A 26 18.08 1.25 13.04
CA LEU A 26 17.00 2.09 12.55
C LEU A 26 16.23 2.72 13.71
N ASP A 27 15.69 3.89 13.46
CA ASP A 27 14.71 4.52 14.33
C ASP A 27 13.29 4.24 13.80
N TYR A 28 12.29 4.42 14.63
CA TYR A 28 10.88 4.36 14.26
C TYR A 28 10.09 5.43 15.02
N PHE A 29 8.88 5.71 14.59
CA PHE A 29 7.97 6.59 15.30
C PHE A 29 6.98 5.77 16.14
N ASP A 30 7.00 5.99 17.45
CA ASP A 30 6.09 5.32 18.39
C ASP A 30 4.72 5.99 18.37
N ALA A 31 3.88 5.59 17.42
CA ALA A 31 2.52 6.11 17.30
C ALA A 31 1.63 5.73 18.48
N ARG A 32 1.97 4.66 19.22
CA ARG A 32 1.24 4.26 20.43
C ARG A 32 1.24 5.38 21.45
N GLU A 33 2.40 5.96 21.72
CA GLU A 33 2.53 7.05 22.68
C GLU A 33 1.70 8.27 22.28
N ALA A 34 1.67 8.60 20.99
CA ALA A 34 0.86 9.71 20.49
C ALA A 34 -0.65 9.46 20.61
N VAL A 35 -1.10 8.24 20.33
CA VAL A 35 -2.51 7.83 20.45
C VAL A 35 -2.95 7.77 21.91
N GLU A 36 -2.12 7.21 22.80
CA GLU A 36 -2.40 7.13 24.24
C GLU A 36 -2.45 8.54 24.89
N ALA A 37 -1.73 9.51 24.35
CA ALA A 37 -1.82 10.89 24.78
C ALA A 37 -3.17 11.56 24.45
N ILE A 38 -3.87 11.11 23.40
CA ILE A 38 -5.23 11.54 23.06
C ILE A 38 -6.25 10.89 24.00
N GLN A 39 -6.13 9.58 24.20
CA GLN A 39 -7.01 8.83 25.08
C GLN A 39 -6.29 7.58 25.60
N ALA A 40 -6.15 7.47 26.92
CA ALA A 40 -5.55 6.31 27.57
C ALA A 40 -6.31 5.01 27.21
N GLY A 41 -5.57 3.97 26.83
CA GLY A 41 -6.13 2.69 26.40
C GLY A 41 -6.68 2.67 24.98
N ALA A 42 -6.54 3.75 24.20
CA ALA A 42 -7.04 3.81 22.83
C ALA A 42 -6.26 2.91 21.88
N TRP A 43 -4.92 2.82 22.02
CA TRP A 43 -4.11 2.01 21.13
C TRP A 43 -4.55 0.55 21.05
N ALA A 44 -4.88 -0.05 22.18
CA ALA A 44 -5.33 -1.44 22.24
C ALA A 44 -6.66 -1.69 21.51
N LYS A 45 -7.46 -0.65 21.35
CA LYS A 45 -8.77 -0.70 20.68
C LYS A 45 -8.70 -0.35 19.21
N LEU A 46 -7.56 0.19 18.73
CA LEU A 46 -7.42 0.54 17.32
C LEU A 46 -7.24 -0.72 16.46
N PRO A 47 -7.98 -0.82 15.34
CA PRO A 47 -7.72 -1.78 14.26
C PRO A 47 -6.29 -1.66 13.74
N TYR A 48 -5.79 -2.69 13.05
CA TYR A 48 -4.43 -2.68 12.48
C TYR A 48 -4.24 -1.56 11.46
N THR A 49 -5.19 -1.37 10.55
CA THR A 49 -5.17 -0.26 9.58
C THR A 49 -5.08 1.09 10.28
N SER A 50 -5.83 1.29 11.36
CA SER A 50 -5.77 2.52 12.14
C SER A 50 -4.42 2.73 12.84
N ARG A 51 -3.74 1.65 13.27
CA ARG A 51 -2.38 1.74 13.84
C ARG A 51 -1.37 2.19 12.78
N VAL A 52 -1.48 1.66 11.55
CA VAL A 52 -0.66 2.08 10.41
C VAL A 52 -0.94 3.55 10.07
N LEU A 53 -2.21 3.96 10.04
CA LEU A 53 -2.59 5.36 9.82
C LEU A 53 -2.05 6.29 10.92
N ALA A 54 -2.09 5.88 12.18
CA ALA A 54 -1.53 6.65 13.28
C ALA A 54 -0.02 6.86 13.13
N GLU A 55 0.72 5.81 12.72
CA GLU A 55 2.17 5.92 12.48
C GLU A 55 2.49 6.95 11.40
N GLN A 56 1.81 6.87 10.26
CA GLN A 56 2.08 7.78 9.16
C GLN A 56 1.73 9.24 9.51
N LEU A 57 0.70 9.47 10.34
CA LEU A 57 0.38 10.80 10.85
C LEU A 57 1.52 11.35 11.72
N VAL A 58 1.98 10.57 12.70
CA VAL A 58 3.08 10.98 13.58
C VAL A 58 4.35 11.28 12.78
N ARG A 59 4.62 10.48 11.76
CA ARG A 59 5.81 10.63 10.91
C ARG A 59 5.69 11.77 9.90
N ARG A 60 4.53 12.00 9.29
CA ARG A 60 4.37 12.86 8.10
C ARG A 60 3.51 14.10 8.31
N CYS A 61 2.46 14.03 9.15
CA CYS A 61 1.52 15.12 9.33
C CYS A 61 2.21 16.39 9.85
N ALA A 62 1.73 17.55 9.47
CA ALA A 62 2.21 18.80 10.01
C ALA A 62 1.89 18.89 11.52
N PRO A 63 2.80 19.41 12.35
CA PRO A 63 2.65 19.39 13.81
C PRO A 63 1.36 20.04 14.31
N GLN A 64 0.93 21.12 13.66
CA GLN A 64 -0.31 21.83 14.02
C GLN A 64 -1.58 21.02 13.76
N ASP A 65 -1.53 20.08 12.81
CA ASP A 65 -2.68 19.27 12.36
C ASP A 65 -2.71 17.89 13.01
N LEU A 66 -1.58 17.46 13.61
CA LEU A 66 -1.40 16.09 14.11
C LEU A 66 -2.42 15.71 15.18
N SER A 67 -2.67 16.58 16.16
CA SER A 67 -3.62 16.28 17.25
C SER A 67 -5.03 16.09 16.70
N ALA A 68 -5.47 16.97 15.81
CA ALA A 68 -6.81 16.88 15.21
C ALA A 68 -6.97 15.62 14.35
N ALA A 69 -5.93 15.25 13.57
CA ALA A 69 -5.94 14.03 12.77
C ALA A 69 -5.94 12.75 13.64
N LEU A 70 -5.18 12.73 14.73
CA LEU A 70 -5.21 11.61 15.68
C LEU A 70 -6.55 11.51 16.41
N GLU A 71 -7.16 12.64 16.77
CA GLU A 71 -8.50 12.66 17.37
C GLU A 71 -9.56 12.09 16.41
N GLN A 72 -9.50 12.42 15.12
CA GLN A 72 -10.39 11.81 14.12
C GLN A 72 -10.26 10.28 14.16
N LEU A 73 -9.03 9.77 14.20
CA LEU A 73 -8.74 8.35 14.22
C LEU A 73 -9.25 7.66 15.50
N VAL A 74 -8.96 8.24 16.66
CA VAL A 74 -9.31 7.69 17.98
C VAL A 74 -10.82 7.73 18.23
N TYR A 75 -11.47 8.85 17.90
CA TYR A 75 -12.91 9.05 18.13
C TYR A 75 -13.76 8.75 16.90
N ARG A 76 -13.15 8.26 15.79
CA ARG A 76 -13.83 7.92 14.53
C ARG A 76 -14.65 9.08 13.97
N LYS A 77 -14.13 10.30 14.07
CA LYS A 77 -14.76 11.48 13.49
C LYS A 77 -14.56 11.49 11.98
N ARG A 78 -15.62 11.81 11.22
CA ARG A 78 -15.61 11.74 9.75
C ARG A 78 -16.08 13.03 9.09
N ASP A 79 -16.17 14.06 9.85
CA ASP A 79 -16.65 15.38 9.45
C ASP A 79 -15.58 16.21 8.74
N LEU A 80 -14.31 15.82 8.87
CA LEU A 80 -13.16 16.49 8.27
C LEU A 80 -12.40 15.55 7.33
N ASP A 81 -11.67 16.14 6.39
CA ASP A 81 -10.74 15.41 5.54
C ASP A 81 -9.58 14.87 6.37
N PHE A 82 -9.20 13.63 6.07
CA PHE A 82 -8.13 12.89 6.74
C PHE A 82 -6.94 12.75 5.80
N PRO A 83 -5.72 13.19 6.18
CA PRO A 83 -4.55 13.10 5.34
C PRO A 83 -3.94 11.69 5.38
N TRP A 84 -3.82 11.06 4.23
CA TRP A 84 -3.10 9.81 4.06
C TRP A 84 -1.84 10.03 3.23
N TYR A 85 -0.70 9.52 3.71
CA TYR A 85 0.62 9.69 3.08
C TYR A 85 1.18 8.33 2.62
N PRO A 86 0.80 7.81 1.46
CA PRO A 86 1.35 6.56 0.94
C PRO A 86 2.88 6.60 0.86
N ALA A 87 3.51 5.46 1.16
CA ALA A 87 4.97 5.36 1.17
C ALA A 87 5.57 5.26 -0.24
N ARG A 88 4.79 4.80 -1.21
CA ARG A 88 5.18 4.61 -2.62
C ARG A 88 3.99 4.60 -3.56
N VAL A 89 4.28 4.69 -4.85
CA VAL A 89 3.29 4.59 -5.94
C VAL A 89 3.67 3.42 -6.83
N VAL A 90 2.66 2.62 -7.21
CA VAL A 90 2.83 1.49 -8.13
C VAL A 90 1.94 1.71 -9.34
N CYS A 91 2.52 1.69 -10.51
CA CYS A 91 1.84 1.95 -11.77
C CYS A 91 2.06 0.81 -12.75
N HIS A 92 1.06 0.47 -13.54
CA HIS A 92 1.30 -0.35 -14.73
C HIS A 92 1.37 0.52 -15.98
N ASP A 93 1.89 -0.04 -17.05
CA ASP A 93 2.28 0.69 -18.26
C ASP A 93 1.11 1.20 -19.14
N ILE A 94 -0.12 0.80 -18.90
CA ILE A 94 -1.29 1.31 -19.64
C ILE A 94 -1.98 2.45 -18.90
N LEU A 95 -2.56 2.18 -17.71
CA LEU A 95 -3.31 3.21 -16.97
C LEU A 95 -2.41 4.11 -16.13
N GLY A 96 -1.26 3.60 -15.67
CA GLY A 96 -0.38 4.33 -14.77
C GLY A 96 0.62 5.25 -15.48
N GLN A 97 0.87 5.04 -16.75
CA GLN A 97 1.74 5.90 -17.54
C GLN A 97 1.24 7.35 -17.58
N THR A 98 -0.07 7.57 -17.55
CA THR A 98 -0.66 8.93 -17.60
C THR A 98 -0.12 9.85 -16.52
N ALA A 99 0.06 9.38 -15.30
CA ALA A 99 0.63 10.18 -14.21
C ALA A 99 2.10 10.60 -14.50
N LEU A 100 2.88 9.75 -15.18
CA LEU A 100 4.24 10.10 -15.59
C LEU A 100 4.26 11.03 -16.81
N VAL A 101 3.27 10.94 -17.70
CA VAL A 101 3.08 11.90 -18.80
C VAL A 101 2.73 13.29 -18.25
N ASP A 102 1.88 13.36 -17.22
CA ASP A 102 1.54 14.61 -16.56
C ASP A 102 2.77 15.24 -15.88
N LEU A 103 3.62 14.45 -15.21
CA LEU A 103 4.91 14.92 -14.69
C LEU A 103 5.86 15.41 -15.80
N ALA A 104 5.83 14.80 -16.99
CA ALA A 104 6.59 15.27 -18.14
C ALA A 104 6.04 16.62 -18.63
N GLY A 105 4.72 16.78 -18.72
CA GLY A 105 4.06 18.05 -19.02
C GLY A 105 4.40 19.16 -18.03
N LEU A 106 4.51 18.83 -16.73
CA LEU A 106 4.99 19.79 -15.73
C LEU A 106 6.44 20.23 -15.98
N ARG A 107 7.31 19.34 -16.47
CA ARG A 107 8.67 19.71 -16.88
C ARG A 107 8.66 20.70 -18.03
N ASP A 108 7.82 20.46 -19.04
CA ASP A 108 7.68 21.36 -20.18
C ASP A 108 7.19 22.75 -19.73
N ALA A 109 6.15 22.80 -18.90
CA ALA A 109 5.62 24.06 -18.36
C ALA A 109 6.66 24.85 -17.54
N ILE A 110 7.51 24.17 -16.77
CA ILE A 110 8.60 24.79 -16.02
C ILE A 110 9.68 25.30 -16.97
N ALA A 111 10.05 24.58 -18.01
CA ALA A 111 11.02 25.00 -19.02
C ALA A 111 10.54 26.21 -19.78
N GLU A 112 9.26 26.25 -20.19
CA GLU A 112 8.65 27.41 -20.86
C GLU A 112 8.69 28.70 -20.01
N GLN A 113 8.62 28.53 -18.67
CA GLN A 113 8.74 29.64 -17.72
C GLN A 113 10.21 29.99 -17.39
N GLY A 114 11.18 29.34 -18.04
CA GLY A 114 12.62 29.58 -17.80
C GLY A 114 13.15 28.91 -16.53
N GLY A 115 12.39 28.00 -15.93
CA GLY A 115 12.81 27.22 -14.78
C GLY A 115 13.60 25.96 -15.17
N ASP A 116 14.09 25.23 -14.17
CA ASP A 116 14.86 24.01 -14.35
C ASP A 116 13.93 22.78 -14.29
N PRO A 117 13.62 22.13 -15.44
CA PRO A 117 12.72 20.98 -15.49
C PRO A 117 13.26 19.75 -14.75
N SER A 118 14.58 19.65 -14.55
CA SER A 118 15.20 18.53 -13.85
C SER A 118 14.82 18.45 -12.36
N LYS A 119 14.22 19.51 -11.81
CA LYS A 119 13.72 19.56 -10.43
C LYS A 119 12.39 18.85 -10.25
N VAL A 120 11.63 18.61 -11.32
CA VAL A 120 10.38 17.85 -11.26
C VAL A 120 10.71 16.37 -11.24
N ASN A 121 10.50 15.75 -10.10
CA ASN A 121 10.70 14.31 -9.88
C ASN A 121 9.71 13.82 -8.83
N PRO A 122 9.30 12.54 -8.85
CA PRO A 122 8.57 11.97 -7.75
C PRO A 122 9.31 12.10 -6.42
N VAL A 123 8.63 12.58 -5.40
CA VAL A 123 9.14 12.71 -4.03
C VAL A 123 9.11 11.36 -3.32
N VAL A 124 8.12 10.54 -3.63
CA VAL A 124 8.02 9.16 -3.15
C VAL A 124 8.47 8.18 -4.23
N PRO A 125 9.03 7.02 -3.90
CA PRO A 125 9.37 5.99 -4.87
C PRO A 125 8.17 5.63 -5.73
N THR A 126 8.36 5.65 -7.02
CA THR A 126 7.37 5.31 -8.03
C THR A 126 7.87 4.15 -8.85
N GLN A 127 7.10 3.10 -8.94
CA GLN A 127 7.45 1.87 -9.64
C GLN A 127 6.49 1.68 -10.80
N LEU A 128 7.02 1.65 -12.01
CA LEU A 128 6.27 1.39 -13.24
C LEU A 128 6.56 -0.02 -13.72
N ILE A 129 5.52 -0.84 -13.83
CA ILE A 129 5.64 -2.22 -14.30
C ILE A 129 5.07 -2.31 -15.72
N VAL A 130 5.90 -2.80 -16.65
CA VAL A 130 5.46 -3.14 -18.01
C VAL A 130 4.91 -4.55 -17.96
N ASP A 131 3.60 -4.68 -17.70
CA ASP A 131 2.96 -5.98 -17.48
C ASP A 131 1.91 -6.36 -18.53
N HIS A 132 1.77 -5.59 -19.60
CA HIS A 132 0.62 -5.74 -20.47
C HIS A 132 0.79 -6.55 -21.67
N SER A 133 -0.21 -7.12 -21.61
CA SER A 133 -1.23 -7.77 -22.36
C SER A 133 -0.88 -7.89 -23.80
N LEU A 134 -0.16 -8.99 -24.10
CA LEU A 134 0.00 -9.52 -25.42
C LEU A 134 -1.38 -9.86 -26.00
N ALA A 135 -1.89 -9.06 -26.94
CA ALA A 135 -3.04 -9.43 -27.73
C ALA A 135 -2.64 -10.53 -28.71
N VAL A 136 -3.10 -11.75 -28.45
CA VAL A 136 -2.74 -12.92 -29.26
C VAL A 136 -3.40 -12.84 -30.64
N GLU A 137 -2.60 -12.72 -31.70
CA GLU A 137 -3.05 -12.75 -33.10
C GLU A 137 -2.55 -14.00 -33.84
N ALA A 138 -1.34 -14.45 -33.49
CA ALA A 138 -0.82 -15.74 -33.99
C ALA A 138 -1.25 -16.86 -33.02
N PRO A 139 -1.94 -17.90 -33.52
CA PRO A 139 -2.47 -18.97 -32.68
C PRO A 139 -1.37 -19.90 -32.17
N GLY A 140 -1.63 -20.57 -31.02
CA GLY A 140 -0.65 -21.40 -30.33
C GLY A 140 -0.15 -22.65 -31.06
N PHE A 141 -0.78 -23.03 -32.20
CA PHE A 141 -0.27 -24.09 -33.07
C PHE A 141 0.72 -23.57 -34.13
N ASP A 142 0.93 -22.27 -34.25
CA ASP A 142 2.01 -21.70 -35.07
C ASP A 142 3.32 -21.82 -34.26
N PRO A 143 4.34 -22.50 -34.78
CA PRO A 143 5.61 -22.68 -34.07
C PRO A 143 6.32 -21.37 -33.70
N ASN A 144 6.02 -20.29 -34.41
CA ASN A 144 6.58 -18.95 -34.17
C ASN A 144 5.52 -17.97 -33.55
N ALA A 145 4.48 -18.51 -32.90
CA ALA A 145 3.39 -17.69 -32.36
C ALA A 145 3.90 -16.65 -31.38
N PHE A 146 4.82 -17.00 -30.48
CA PHE A 146 5.37 -16.11 -29.49
C PHE A 146 6.10 -14.92 -30.14
N GLU A 147 7.02 -15.17 -31.04
CA GLU A 147 7.80 -14.12 -31.70
C GLU A 147 6.92 -13.21 -32.56
N LYS A 148 5.92 -13.78 -33.25
CA LYS A 148 4.95 -13.00 -34.05
C LYS A 148 4.11 -12.07 -33.15
N ASN A 149 3.54 -12.60 -32.08
CA ASN A 149 2.72 -11.82 -31.16
C ASN A 149 3.56 -10.74 -30.49
N ARG A 150 4.79 -11.06 -30.09
CA ARG A 150 5.72 -10.09 -29.49
C ARG A 150 6.07 -8.95 -30.47
N ALA A 151 6.40 -9.27 -31.71
CA ALA A 151 6.69 -8.25 -32.73
C ALA A 151 5.48 -7.35 -33.04
N ILE A 152 4.27 -7.89 -32.95
CA ILE A 152 3.03 -7.12 -33.12
C ILE A 152 2.85 -6.16 -31.93
N GLU A 153 3.07 -6.62 -30.70
CA GLU A 153 3.00 -5.81 -29.50
C GLU A 153 4.01 -4.67 -29.53
N ASP A 154 5.27 -4.98 -29.78
CA ASP A 154 6.36 -4.00 -29.85
C ASP A 154 6.04 -2.88 -30.86
N ARG A 155 5.58 -3.26 -32.07
CA ARG A 155 5.19 -2.28 -33.10
C ARG A 155 3.99 -1.41 -32.69
N ARG A 156 2.99 -2.00 -32.05
CA ARG A 156 1.78 -1.26 -31.62
C ARG A 156 2.04 -0.30 -30.49
N ASN A 157 3.01 -0.59 -29.66
CA ASN A 157 3.29 0.16 -28.45
C ASN A 157 4.64 0.89 -28.51
N GLU A 158 5.21 1.09 -29.70
CA GLU A 158 6.53 1.68 -29.89
C GLU A 158 6.66 3.03 -29.18
N ASP A 159 5.71 3.95 -29.41
CA ASP A 159 5.72 5.27 -28.78
C ASP A 159 5.65 5.20 -27.25
N ARG A 160 4.82 4.28 -26.73
CA ARG A 160 4.68 4.04 -25.29
C ARG A 160 5.97 3.51 -24.69
N PHE A 161 6.61 2.55 -25.32
CA PHE A 161 7.88 1.98 -24.85
C PHE A 161 9.01 3.01 -24.92
N HIS A 162 9.06 3.83 -25.95
CA HIS A 162 10.02 4.95 -26.03
C HIS A 162 9.83 5.95 -24.88
N PHE A 163 8.58 6.29 -24.56
CA PHE A 163 8.30 7.16 -23.41
C PHE A 163 8.72 6.50 -22.09
N ILE A 164 8.45 5.23 -21.88
CA ILE A 164 8.82 4.50 -20.68
C ILE A 164 10.35 4.44 -20.52
N ASP A 165 11.09 4.18 -21.59
CA ASP A 165 12.55 4.18 -21.58
C ASP A 165 13.12 5.57 -21.28
N TRP A 166 12.53 6.62 -21.85
CA TRP A 166 12.88 7.99 -21.51
C TRP A 166 12.62 8.28 -20.03
N THR A 167 11.47 7.87 -19.50
CA THR A 167 11.08 8.05 -18.09
C THR A 167 12.12 7.50 -17.13
N ARG A 168 12.66 6.31 -17.42
CA ARG A 168 13.68 5.64 -16.61
C ARG A 168 14.96 6.46 -16.47
N THR A 169 15.31 7.25 -17.47
CA THR A 169 16.53 8.08 -17.48
C THR A 169 16.27 9.50 -17.04
N ALA A 170 15.08 10.03 -17.32
CA ALA A 170 14.71 11.42 -17.07
C ALA A 170 14.34 11.69 -15.62
N PHE A 171 13.62 10.78 -14.97
CA PHE A 171 13.15 10.94 -13.59
C PHE A 171 14.06 10.24 -12.59
N LYS A 172 14.30 10.92 -11.47
CA LYS A 172 14.83 10.30 -10.25
C LYS A 172 13.66 9.68 -9.49
N ASN A 173 13.93 8.64 -8.71
CA ASN A 173 12.91 7.97 -7.90
C ASN A 173 11.81 7.22 -8.70
N VAL A 174 12.05 6.99 -9.98
CA VAL A 174 11.21 6.13 -10.82
C VAL A 174 11.99 4.87 -11.14
N ASP A 175 11.42 3.73 -10.79
CA ASP A 175 11.95 2.40 -11.11
C ASP A 175 11.04 1.76 -12.14
N VAL A 176 11.62 1.33 -13.26
CA VAL A 176 10.87 0.69 -14.35
C VAL A 176 11.19 -0.79 -14.39
N ILE A 177 10.19 -1.60 -14.16
CA ILE A 177 10.27 -3.06 -14.30
C ILE A 177 9.92 -3.42 -15.74
N PRO A 178 10.87 -3.94 -16.52
CA PRO A 178 10.65 -4.23 -17.93
C PRO A 178 9.70 -5.40 -18.15
N ALA A 179 9.13 -5.49 -19.35
CA ALA A 179 8.27 -6.58 -19.76
C ALA A 179 8.91 -7.96 -19.56
N GLY A 180 8.09 -8.97 -19.24
CA GLY A 180 8.53 -10.34 -19.04
C GLY A 180 8.97 -10.70 -17.61
N ASN A 181 8.86 -9.76 -16.67
CA ASN A 181 9.19 -10.00 -15.26
C ASN A 181 7.97 -10.36 -14.38
N GLY A 182 6.79 -10.49 -14.96
CA GLY A 182 5.54 -10.80 -14.29
C GLY A 182 4.53 -9.64 -14.36
N ILE A 183 3.39 -9.78 -13.71
CA ILE A 183 2.34 -8.78 -13.67
C ILE A 183 2.42 -7.92 -12.39
N MET A 184 1.91 -6.70 -12.45
CA MET A 184 2.06 -5.65 -11.43
C MET A 184 1.76 -6.14 -10.01
N HIS A 185 0.58 -6.68 -9.77
CA HIS A 185 0.17 -7.01 -8.41
C HIS A 185 0.91 -8.22 -7.86
N GLN A 186 1.20 -9.20 -8.72
CA GLN A 186 1.97 -10.38 -8.36
C GLN A 186 3.41 -10.01 -8.03
N ILE A 187 4.07 -9.22 -8.87
CA ILE A 187 5.43 -8.70 -8.57
C ILE A 187 5.43 -7.85 -7.30
N ASN A 188 4.39 -7.04 -7.10
CA ASN A 188 4.26 -6.23 -5.89
C ASN A 188 4.22 -7.10 -4.63
N LEU A 189 3.42 -8.17 -4.65
CA LEU A 189 3.33 -9.13 -3.56
C LEU A 189 4.64 -9.92 -3.37
N GLU A 190 5.17 -10.48 -4.46
CA GLU A 190 6.25 -11.47 -4.41
C GLU A 190 7.63 -10.83 -4.23
N LYS A 191 7.83 -9.58 -4.66
CA LYS A 191 9.16 -8.98 -4.72
C LYS A 191 9.24 -7.53 -4.27
N MET A 192 8.31 -6.65 -4.69
CA MET A 192 8.50 -5.22 -4.56
C MET A 192 8.14 -4.67 -3.18
N SER A 193 7.09 -5.22 -2.54
CA SER A 193 6.72 -4.76 -1.20
C SER A 193 7.75 -5.21 -0.17
N PRO A 194 8.35 -4.27 0.58
CA PRO A 194 9.21 -4.61 1.70
C PRO A 194 8.42 -4.94 2.98
N VAL A 195 7.09 -4.74 2.99
CA VAL A 195 6.19 -4.83 4.14
C VAL A 195 6.51 -3.79 5.23
N ILE A 196 7.76 -3.65 5.59
CA ILE A 196 8.30 -2.57 6.43
C ILE A 196 9.40 -1.87 5.65
N GLN A 197 9.23 -0.59 5.43
CA GLN A 197 10.19 0.28 4.77
C GLN A 197 11.36 0.59 5.71
N ALA A 198 12.58 0.68 5.15
CA ALA A 198 13.76 1.21 5.81
C ALA A 198 14.33 2.35 4.96
N ARG A 199 13.99 3.60 5.28
CA ARG A 199 14.37 4.76 4.47
C ARG A 199 14.85 5.92 5.33
N GLY A 200 15.99 6.51 4.98
CA GLY A 200 16.54 7.62 5.73
C GLY A 200 16.85 7.29 7.20
N GLY A 201 17.20 6.03 7.51
CA GLY A 201 17.47 5.56 8.87
C GLY A 201 16.21 5.32 9.72
N ILE A 202 15.02 5.32 9.10
CA ILE A 202 13.73 5.15 9.77
C ILE A 202 13.02 3.93 9.21
N ALA A 203 12.51 3.07 10.11
CA ALA A 203 11.63 1.96 9.79
C ALA A 203 10.17 2.40 9.95
N PHE A 204 9.30 2.02 9.00
CA PHE A 204 7.87 2.34 9.02
C PHE A 204 7.08 1.37 8.13
N PRO A 205 5.75 1.22 8.33
CA PRO A 205 4.93 0.33 7.52
C PRO A 205 4.93 0.72 6.04
N ASP A 206 5.02 -0.27 5.16
CA ASP A 206 4.79 -0.06 3.74
C ASP A 206 3.31 0.26 3.50
N THR A 207 3.08 1.25 2.66
CA THR A 207 1.76 1.61 2.15
C THR A 207 1.90 2.05 0.71
N CYS A 208 0.96 1.71 -0.15
CA CYS A 208 1.04 2.15 -1.53
C CYS A 208 -0.32 2.57 -2.10
N VAL A 209 -0.26 3.47 -3.06
CA VAL A 209 -1.33 3.67 -4.04
C VAL A 209 -0.91 3.03 -5.35
N GLY A 210 -1.88 2.47 -6.06
CA GLY A 210 -1.66 1.92 -7.39
C GLY A 210 -2.69 2.43 -8.37
N THR A 211 -2.31 2.54 -9.62
CA THR A 211 -3.20 3.01 -10.70
C THR A 211 -4.13 1.93 -11.23
N ASP A 212 -4.35 0.89 -10.46
CA ASP A 212 -5.24 -0.22 -10.76
C ASP A 212 -6.07 -0.60 -9.52
N SER A 213 -7.33 -1.02 -9.74
CA SER A 213 -8.28 -1.35 -8.66
C SER A 213 -7.87 -2.58 -7.85
N HIS A 214 -7.06 -3.50 -8.40
CA HIS A 214 -6.56 -4.69 -7.71
C HIS A 214 -5.26 -4.47 -6.94
N THR A 215 -4.84 -3.22 -6.74
CA THR A 215 -3.71 -2.86 -5.88
C THR A 215 -3.79 -3.47 -4.46
N PRO A 216 -4.98 -3.69 -3.85
CA PRO A 216 -5.12 -4.37 -2.57
C PRO A 216 -4.60 -5.82 -2.51
N HIS A 217 -4.20 -6.42 -3.63
CA HIS A 217 -3.58 -7.76 -3.62
C HIS A 217 -2.45 -7.92 -2.58
N VAL A 218 -1.65 -6.89 -2.39
CA VAL A 218 -0.53 -6.88 -1.43
C VAL A 218 -0.98 -6.71 0.03
N ASP A 219 -2.26 -6.37 0.29
CA ASP A 219 -2.81 -6.24 1.64
C ASP A 219 -2.74 -7.56 2.41
N ALA A 220 -2.60 -8.68 1.67
CA ALA A 220 -2.34 -10.01 2.24
C ALA A 220 -1.09 -10.09 3.12
N LEU A 221 -0.12 -9.18 2.92
CA LEU A 221 1.11 -9.08 3.72
C LEU A 221 1.02 -8.11 4.91
N GLY A 222 -0.16 -7.56 5.20
CA GLY A 222 -0.33 -6.53 6.23
C GLY A 222 0.06 -5.14 5.76
N VAL A 223 0.00 -4.89 4.47
CA VAL A 223 0.26 -3.61 3.81
C VAL A 223 -1.08 -2.95 3.48
N ILE A 224 -1.19 -1.63 3.63
CA ILE A 224 -2.34 -0.88 3.12
C ILE A 224 -2.03 -0.44 1.69
N ALA A 225 -2.78 -0.98 0.74
CA ALA A 225 -2.65 -0.65 -0.67
C ALA A 225 -4.02 -0.35 -1.28
N ILE A 226 -4.12 0.76 -1.98
CA ILE A 226 -5.40 1.26 -2.51
C ILE A 226 -5.25 1.58 -3.99
N GLY A 227 -6.25 1.18 -4.78
CA GLY A 227 -6.39 1.58 -6.17
C GLY A 227 -6.90 3.02 -6.28
N VAL A 228 -6.19 3.85 -7.07
CA VAL A 228 -6.50 5.27 -7.27
C VAL A 228 -6.44 5.64 -8.75
N GLY A 229 -7.01 6.78 -9.10
CA GLY A 229 -6.85 7.37 -10.43
C GLY A 229 -5.47 8.01 -10.66
N GLY A 230 -5.14 8.29 -11.92
CA GLY A 230 -3.84 8.87 -12.30
C GLY A 230 -3.53 10.18 -11.60
N LEU A 231 -4.48 11.12 -11.53
CA LEU A 231 -4.31 12.41 -10.85
C LEU A 231 -4.03 12.28 -9.35
N GLU A 232 -4.66 11.32 -8.68
CA GLU A 232 -4.40 11.07 -7.26
C GLU A 232 -3.02 10.45 -7.07
N ALA A 233 -2.63 9.52 -7.93
CA ALA A 233 -1.27 8.97 -7.95
C ALA A 233 -0.22 10.07 -8.15
N GLU A 234 -0.44 10.99 -9.09
CA GLU A 234 0.43 12.15 -9.33
C GLU A 234 0.54 13.05 -8.08
N THR A 235 -0.57 13.34 -7.42
CA THR A 235 -0.58 14.10 -6.16
C THR A 235 0.33 13.47 -5.12
N VAL A 236 0.28 12.14 -4.98
CA VAL A 236 1.17 11.39 -4.08
C VAL A 236 2.62 11.42 -4.57
N MET A 237 2.87 11.29 -5.88
CA MET A 237 4.21 11.41 -6.46
C MET A 237 4.84 12.77 -6.13
N LEU A 238 4.06 13.85 -6.14
CA LEU A 238 4.49 15.19 -5.78
C LEU A 238 4.69 15.39 -4.26
N GLY A 239 4.42 14.36 -3.44
CA GLY A 239 4.65 14.37 -2.00
C GLY A 239 3.51 14.96 -1.17
N HIS A 240 2.37 15.23 -1.79
CA HIS A 240 1.16 15.65 -1.09
C HIS A 240 0.41 14.45 -0.49
N PRO A 241 -0.36 14.64 0.58
CA PRO A 241 -1.24 13.59 1.07
C PRO A 241 -2.40 13.34 0.09
N SER A 242 -2.82 12.10 -0.01
CA SER A 242 -4.15 11.78 -0.51
C SER A 242 -5.17 12.14 0.58
N MET A 243 -6.05 13.09 0.28
CA MET A 243 -7.08 13.53 1.24
C MET A 243 -8.31 12.65 1.09
N MET A 244 -8.73 12.01 2.17
CA MET A 244 -9.88 11.10 2.17
C MET A 244 -10.75 11.36 3.41
N ARG A 245 -11.98 10.90 3.40
CA ARG A 245 -12.74 10.72 4.64
C ARG A 245 -12.23 9.48 5.36
N LEU A 246 -12.12 9.56 6.68
CA LEU A 246 -11.72 8.40 7.46
C LEU A 246 -12.66 7.21 7.15
N PRO A 247 -12.15 6.08 6.64
CA PRO A 247 -12.99 4.97 6.21
C PRO A 247 -13.66 4.27 7.40
N ASP A 248 -14.79 3.61 7.12
CA ASP A 248 -15.29 2.55 8.01
C ASP A 248 -14.31 1.40 7.98
N ILE A 249 -14.01 0.85 9.16
CA ILE A 249 -13.21 -0.37 9.25
C ILE A 249 -14.13 -1.50 9.70
N VAL A 250 -14.25 -2.50 8.84
CA VAL A 250 -15.10 -3.66 9.04
C VAL A 250 -14.23 -4.87 9.33
N GLY A 251 -14.35 -5.43 10.51
CA GLY A 251 -13.70 -6.69 10.86
C GLY A 251 -14.49 -7.89 10.35
N VAL A 252 -13.81 -8.82 9.68
CA VAL A 252 -14.38 -10.08 9.20
C VAL A 252 -13.69 -11.23 9.89
N GLU A 253 -14.40 -11.87 10.80
CA GLU A 253 -13.90 -13.07 11.47
C GLU A 253 -14.09 -14.29 10.58
N LEU A 254 -12.98 -14.94 10.22
CA LEU A 254 -12.99 -16.22 9.51
C LEU A 254 -12.84 -17.35 10.53
N THR A 255 -13.82 -18.23 10.58
CA THR A 255 -13.86 -19.35 11.52
C THR A 255 -13.72 -20.70 10.82
N GLY A 256 -13.22 -21.71 11.54
CA GLY A 256 -13.06 -23.05 11.01
C GLY A 256 -11.88 -23.19 10.05
N LYS A 257 -11.92 -24.22 9.22
CA LYS A 257 -10.86 -24.57 8.26
C LYS A 257 -11.45 -24.91 6.91
N ARG A 258 -10.70 -24.56 5.85
CA ARG A 258 -11.02 -24.93 4.48
C ARG A 258 -11.18 -26.44 4.34
N GLN A 259 -12.31 -26.87 3.80
CA GLN A 259 -12.57 -28.28 3.55
C GLN A 259 -11.79 -28.77 2.31
N PRO A 260 -11.41 -30.06 2.24
CA PRO A 260 -10.81 -30.63 1.05
C PRO A 260 -11.70 -30.43 -0.19
N GLY A 261 -11.08 -30.02 -1.30
CA GLY A 261 -11.78 -29.73 -2.56
C GLY A 261 -12.27 -28.28 -2.71
N ILE A 262 -12.25 -27.47 -1.65
CA ILE A 262 -12.56 -26.04 -1.72
C ILE A 262 -11.30 -25.27 -2.12
N THR A 263 -11.41 -24.42 -3.13
CA THR A 263 -10.31 -23.57 -3.62
C THR A 263 -10.35 -22.20 -2.94
N ALA A 264 -9.26 -21.42 -3.08
CA ALA A 264 -9.25 -20.01 -2.67
C ALA A 264 -10.31 -19.20 -3.40
N THR A 265 -10.58 -19.54 -4.66
CA THR A 265 -11.61 -18.89 -5.49
C THR A 265 -13.01 -19.13 -4.93
N ASP A 266 -13.32 -20.34 -4.47
CA ASP A 266 -14.61 -20.62 -3.84
C ASP A 266 -14.82 -19.79 -2.58
N ILE A 267 -13.78 -19.65 -1.76
CA ILE A 267 -13.81 -18.82 -0.55
C ILE A 267 -14.06 -17.36 -0.91
N VAL A 268 -13.31 -16.80 -1.85
CA VAL A 268 -13.43 -15.38 -2.20
C VAL A 268 -14.76 -15.06 -2.86
N LEU A 269 -15.31 -15.96 -3.67
CA LEU A 269 -16.64 -15.77 -4.26
C LEU A 269 -17.73 -15.77 -3.21
N ALA A 270 -17.67 -16.68 -2.24
CA ALA A 270 -18.59 -16.70 -1.10
C ALA A 270 -18.47 -15.43 -0.24
N LEU A 271 -17.24 -15.00 0.04
CA LEU A 271 -16.97 -13.74 0.75
C LEU A 271 -17.50 -12.52 -0.04
N THR A 272 -17.32 -12.52 -1.35
CA THR A 272 -17.82 -11.43 -2.22
C THR A 272 -19.34 -11.31 -2.13
N GLU A 273 -20.05 -12.42 -2.25
CA GLU A 273 -21.51 -12.42 -2.10
C GLU A 273 -21.93 -11.93 -0.72
N PHE A 274 -21.30 -12.44 0.34
CA PHE A 274 -21.57 -12.06 1.72
C PHE A 274 -21.34 -10.58 1.96
N LEU A 275 -20.13 -10.07 1.64
CA LEU A 275 -19.74 -8.68 1.87
C LEU A 275 -20.56 -7.68 1.02
N ARG A 276 -20.96 -8.07 -0.18
CA ARG A 276 -21.91 -7.28 -0.99
C ARG A 276 -23.26 -7.14 -0.31
N ARG A 277 -23.75 -8.19 0.31
CA ARG A 277 -25.00 -8.17 1.09
C ARG A 277 -24.87 -7.27 2.32
N GLU A 278 -23.73 -7.31 3.01
CA GLU A 278 -23.42 -6.47 4.16
C GLU A 278 -23.07 -5.01 3.81
N ARG A 279 -23.03 -4.67 2.52
CA ARG A 279 -22.84 -3.29 2.02
C ARG A 279 -21.54 -2.62 2.50
N VAL A 280 -20.42 -3.31 2.41
CA VAL A 280 -19.10 -2.79 2.81
C VAL A 280 -18.49 -1.79 1.82
N VAL A 281 -19.30 -1.21 0.93
CA VAL A 281 -18.84 -0.29 -0.12
C VAL A 281 -18.09 0.90 0.48
N GLY A 282 -16.85 1.10 0.04
CA GLY A 282 -15.97 2.18 0.52
C GLY A 282 -15.35 1.93 1.89
N ALA A 283 -15.65 0.82 2.55
CA ALA A 283 -15.01 0.45 3.81
C ALA A 283 -13.62 -0.15 3.58
N TRP A 284 -12.82 -0.17 4.63
CA TRP A 284 -11.62 -0.98 4.74
C TRP A 284 -11.95 -2.24 5.53
N VAL A 285 -11.59 -3.39 5.00
CA VAL A 285 -11.87 -4.69 5.62
C VAL A 285 -10.60 -5.22 6.28
N GLU A 286 -10.73 -5.75 7.50
CA GLU A 286 -9.68 -6.49 8.19
C GLU A 286 -10.14 -7.91 8.44
N PHE A 287 -9.39 -8.90 7.94
CA PHE A 287 -9.66 -10.31 8.18
C PHE A 287 -8.89 -10.81 9.39
N PHE A 288 -9.54 -11.61 10.24
CA PHE A 288 -8.96 -12.19 11.44
C PHE A 288 -9.63 -13.52 11.80
N GLY A 289 -9.19 -14.14 12.88
CA GLY A 289 -9.74 -15.39 13.40
C GLY A 289 -8.98 -16.64 12.93
N GLU A 290 -9.33 -17.80 13.49
CA GLU A 290 -8.64 -19.07 13.24
C GLU A 290 -8.70 -19.51 11.77
N GLY A 291 -9.77 -19.15 11.06
CA GLY A 291 -9.89 -19.40 9.63
C GLY A 291 -8.87 -18.61 8.84
N ALA A 292 -8.63 -17.34 9.19
CA ALA A 292 -7.60 -16.51 8.55
C ALA A 292 -6.19 -17.05 8.82
N ASP A 293 -5.92 -17.55 10.03
CA ASP A 293 -4.65 -18.19 10.39
C ASP A 293 -4.38 -19.46 9.55
N SER A 294 -5.43 -20.14 9.12
CA SER A 294 -5.33 -21.36 8.31
C SER A 294 -5.07 -21.11 6.82
N LEU A 295 -5.23 -19.87 6.35
CA LEU A 295 -5.04 -19.50 4.94
C LEU A 295 -3.57 -19.20 4.64
N SER A 296 -3.07 -19.76 3.54
CA SER A 296 -1.75 -19.39 3.03
C SER A 296 -1.75 -17.92 2.56
N ILE A 297 -0.56 -17.32 2.40
CA ILE A 297 -0.46 -15.96 1.84
C ILE A 297 -1.06 -15.89 0.44
N GLY A 298 -0.94 -16.94 -0.38
CA GLY A 298 -1.60 -17.00 -1.69
C GLY A 298 -3.13 -16.98 -1.61
N ASP A 299 -3.72 -17.69 -0.64
CA ASP A 299 -5.17 -17.64 -0.39
C ASP A 299 -5.60 -16.23 0.08
N ARG A 300 -4.86 -15.64 1.03
CA ARG A 300 -5.10 -14.27 1.52
C ARG A 300 -4.99 -13.26 0.38
N ALA A 301 -3.99 -13.41 -0.49
CA ALA A 301 -3.78 -12.54 -1.64
C ALA A 301 -4.93 -12.62 -2.64
N THR A 302 -5.49 -13.83 -2.87
CA THR A 302 -6.66 -14.01 -3.70
C THR A 302 -7.88 -13.27 -3.12
N ILE A 303 -8.08 -13.31 -1.81
CA ILE A 303 -9.15 -12.58 -1.12
C ILE A 303 -8.94 -11.07 -1.23
N SER A 304 -7.74 -10.60 -0.93
CA SER A 304 -7.39 -9.17 -0.98
C SER A 304 -7.47 -8.62 -2.41
N ASN A 305 -7.10 -9.42 -3.42
CA ASN A 305 -7.17 -9.02 -4.83
C ASN A 305 -8.59 -8.67 -5.26
N MET A 306 -9.59 -9.41 -4.78
CA MET A 306 -10.99 -9.18 -5.12
C MET A 306 -11.68 -8.12 -4.24
N CYS A 307 -10.90 -7.28 -3.58
CA CYS A 307 -11.41 -6.14 -2.81
C CYS A 307 -12.41 -5.26 -3.60
N PRO A 308 -12.14 -4.88 -4.86
CA PRO A 308 -13.09 -4.11 -5.65
C PRO A 308 -14.41 -4.85 -5.92
N GLU A 309 -14.36 -6.16 -6.09
CA GLU A 309 -15.53 -6.98 -6.41
C GLU A 309 -16.53 -7.01 -5.24
N TYR A 310 -16.09 -7.07 -4.00
CA TYR A 310 -17.00 -6.92 -2.86
C TYR A 310 -17.24 -5.46 -2.46
N GLY A 311 -16.55 -4.51 -3.10
CA GLY A 311 -16.81 -3.08 -2.98
C GLY A 311 -16.02 -2.37 -1.88
N ALA A 312 -15.11 -3.03 -1.23
CA ALA A 312 -14.22 -2.39 -0.25
C ALA A 312 -13.09 -1.61 -0.94
N THR A 313 -12.43 -0.72 -0.21
CA THR A 313 -11.32 0.08 -0.72
C THR A 313 -9.97 -0.53 -0.35
N ALA A 314 -9.85 -1.15 0.81
CA ALA A 314 -8.69 -1.90 1.27
C ALA A 314 -9.15 -3.21 1.94
N SER A 315 -8.27 -4.20 1.99
CA SER A 315 -8.61 -5.55 2.42
C SER A 315 -7.42 -6.23 3.06
N MET A 316 -7.16 -5.89 4.32
CA MET A 316 -5.92 -6.20 5.01
C MET A 316 -6.00 -7.47 5.84
N PHE A 317 -4.95 -8.27 5.76
CA PHE A 317 -4.60 -9.28 6.76
C PHE A 317 -3.52 -8.74 7.69
N TYR A 318 -3.27 -9.42 8.78
CA TYR A 318 -2.23 -9.11 9.75
C TYR A 318 -0.88 -9.71 9.35
N ILE A 319 0.19 -9.25 9.97
CA ILE A 319 1.53 -9.82 9.84
C ILE A 319 1.68 -10.96 10.84
N ASP A 320 2.09 -12.14 10.39
CA ASP A 320 2.26 -13.35 11.19
C ASP A 320 3.44 -14.22 10.72
N GLY A 321 3.57 -15.41 11.27
CA GLY A 321 4.59 -16.38 10.87
C GLY A 321 4.49 -16.80 9.41
N GLN A 322 3.29 -16.90 8.84
CA GLN A 322 3.10 -17.19 7.42
C GLN A 322 3.61 -16.07 6.52
N THR A 323 3.42 -14.81 6.94
CA THR A 323 4.01 -13.65 6.24
C THR A 323 5.54 -13.77 6.21
N ILE A 324 6.17 -14.08 7.34
CA ILE A 324 7.63 -14.26 7.43
C ILE A 324 8.12 -15.41 6.54
N ASP A 325 7.44 -16.55 6.56
CA ASP A 325 7.81 -17.70 5.74
C ASP A 325 7.63 -17.41 4.24
N TYR A 326 6.60 -16.66 3.88
CA TYR A 326 6.39 -16.21 2.50
C TYR A 326 7.49 -15.26 2.03
N LEU A 327 7.92 -14.31 2.87
CA LEU A 327 9.02 -13.41 2.55
C LEU A 327 10.34 -14.17 2.32
N LYS A 328 10.62 -15.19 3.13
CA LYS A 328 11.76 -16.09 2.92
C LYS A 328 11.63 -16.87 1.60
N LEU A 329 10.45 -17.46 1.36
CA LEU A 329 10.17 -18.25 0.16
C LEU A 329 10.36 -17.42 -1.12
N THR A 330 9.97 -16.16 -1.10
CA THR A 330 10.07 -15.24 -2.24
C THR A 330 11.40 -14.48 -2.30
N GLY A 331 12.38 -14.88 -1.48
CA GLY A 331 13.76 -14.44 -1.58
C GLY A 331 14.04 -13.03 -1.06
N ARG A 332 13.25 -12.55 -0.06
CA ARG A 332 13.62 -11.32 0.66
C ARG A 332 14.85 -11.57 1.51
N GLU A 333 15.74 -10.57 1.56
CA GLU A 333 16.98 -10.67 2.34
C GLU A 333 16.69 -10.94 3.82
N PRO A 334 17.52 -11.74 4.50
CA PRO A 334 17.32 -12.11 5.91
C PRO A 334 17.15 -10.90 6.84
N GLU A 335 17.89 -9.81 6.57
CA GLU A 335 17.82 -8.57 7.32
C GLU A 335 16.45 -7.89 7.18
N GLN A 336 15.87 -7.92 5.96
CA GLN A 336 14.52 -7.40 5.72
C GLN A 336 13.47 -8.24 6.43
N VAL A 337 13.59 -9.56 6.40
CA VAL A 337 12.67 -10.48 7.11
C VAL A 337 12.71 -10.23 8.62
N ALA A 338 13.91 -10.11 9.19
CA ALA A 338 14.09 -9.80 10.61
C ALA A 338 13.54 -8.42 10.99
N LEU A 339 13.69 -7.42 10.11
CA LEU A 339 13.12 -6.09 10.29
C LEU A 339 11.60 -6.14 10.36
N VAL A 340 10.94 -6.86 9.44
CA VAL A 340 9.48 -7.00 9.41
C VAL A 340 8.97 -7.61 10.71
N GLU A 341 9.56 -8.69 11.16
CA GLU A 341 9.17 -9.37 12.41
C GLU A 341 9.36 -8.47 13.63
N THR A 342 10.53 -7.83 13.74
CA THR A 342 10.86 -6.95 14.87
C THR A 342 9.93 -5.75 14.93
N TYR A 343 9.71 -5.09 13.81
CA TYR A 343 8.84 -3.92 13.74
C TYR A 343 7.38 -4.26 14.06
N ALA A 344 6.86 -5.32 13.43
CA ALA A 344 5.47 -5.74 13.64
C ALA A 344 5.19 -6.10 15.11
N LYS A 345 6.11 -6.79 15.77
CA LYS A 345 6.00 -7.11 17.21
C LYS A 345 6.12 -5.87 18.09
N THR A 346 7.00 -4.93 17.75
CA THR A 346 7.22 -3.70 18.52
C THR A 346 5.99 -2.79 18.51
N LEU A 347 5.34 -2.62 17.35
CA LEU A 347 4.17 -1.76 17.20
C LEU A 347 2.83 -2.48 17.33
N GLY A 348 2.82 -3.77 17.63
CA GLY A 348 1.57 -4.52 17.79
C GLY A 348 0.80 -4.68 16.48
N LEU A 349 1.53 -4.83 15.36
CA LEU A 349 0.98 -5.22 14.06
C LEU A 349 1.09 -6.73 13.83
N TRP A 350 1.73 -7.43 14.78
CA TRP A 350 1.85 -8.88 14.79
C TRP A 350 0.65 -9.51 15.45
N THR A 351 0.03 -10.47 14.80
CA THR A 351 -0.98 -11.28 15.45
C THR A 351 -0.45 -12.67 15.78
N VAL A 352 -0.93 -13.23 16.89
CA VAL A 352 -0.80 -14.65 17.24
C VAL A 352 -2.21 -15.23 17.26
N SER A 353 -2.34 -16.50 16.94
CA SER A 353 -3.58 -17.25 16.68
C SER A 353 -4.71 -17.13 17.74
N TYR A 354 -4.51 -16.42 18.82
CA TYR A 354 -5.47 -16.28 19.92
C TYR A 354 -5.75 -14.84 20.34
N THR A 355 -5.31 -13.85 19.58
CA THR A 355 -5.56 -12.45 19.91
C THR A 355 -6.89 -12.00 19.29
N HIS A 356 -7.95 -11.99 20.08
CA HIS A 356 -9.22 -11.41 19.66
C HIS A 356 -9.08 -9.90 19.48
N LEU A 357 -9.21 -9.41 18.25
CA LEU A 357 -9.47 -8.02 18.00
C LEU A 357 -10.95 -7.76 18.32
N THR A 358 -11.21 -7.14 19.45
CA THR A 358 -12.54 -6.53 19.67
C THR A 358 -12.63 -5.27 18.82
N LEU A 359 -13.00 -5.39 17.56
CA LEU A 359 -13.42 -4.25 16.77
C LEU A 359 -14.76 -3.78 17.33
N PRO A 360 -14.94 -2.46 17.57
CA PRO A 360 -16.25 -1.97 17.98
C PRO A 360 -17.21 -2.15 16.79
N THR A 361 -17.95 -3.23 16.82
CA THR A 361 -19.05 -3.48 15.90
C THR A 361 -20.19 -2.57 16.28
N ASN A 362 -20.36 -1.45 15.59
CA ASN A 362 -21.53 -0.60 15.69
C ASN A 362 -22.44 -0.82 14.46
N ARG A 363 -22.85 -2.05 14.21
CA ARG A 363 -24.10 -2.36 13.49
C ARG A 363 -24.69 -3.57 14.18
N GLU A 364 -25.64 -3.31 15.06
CA GLU A 364 -26.67 -4.30 15.35
C GLU A 364 -27.47 -4.50 14.05
N VAL A 365 -27.52 -5.73 13.57
CA VAL A 365 -28.40 -6.15 12.48
C VAL A 365 -29.71 -6.61 13.10
#